data_ee18447849e995d0c99cb3542185a45b
#
_entry.id   ee18447849e995d0c99cb3542185a45b
#
_cell.length_a   1.000
_cell.length_b   1.000
_cell.length_c   1.000
_cell.angle_alpha   90.00
_cell.angle_beta   90.00
_cell.angle_gamma   90.00
#
_symmetry.space_group_name_H-M   'P 1'
#
loop_
_entity.id
_entity.type
_entity.pdbx_description
1 polymer ?
#
loop_
_entity_poly.entity_id
_entity_poly.type
_entity_poly.pdbx_seq_one_letter_code
_entity_poly.pdbx_strand_id
1 'polypeptide(L)'
;YYGQTCQYQNQRVSLTLQFVALADSAYTPFIISVSLIDTTSNERLIHSNEQFIYLSSEYCRKKFHIYLLYSTRPKDIQKQYAIHIDIYQQIDLEYRTSFIKLINYPFLPVHRLVYLLEIPSKYDTIQYCHHRYCQHGECIQIGNESFCQCQHGWFGESCSIPYNCECSSGALCLGRFVNN
;
A
#
# COMPACT_ATOMS: atom_id res chain seq x y z
N TYR A 1 18.12 9.68 -14.65
CA TYR A 1 18.00 10.71 -15.69
C TYR A 1 17.53 10.06 -17.00
N TYR A 2 16.77 10.79 -17.80
CA TYR A 2 16.28 10.35 -19.10
C TYR A 2 16.31 11.52 -20.12
N GLY A 3 16.10 11.24 -21.39
CA GLY A 3 16.28 12.18 -22.48
C GLY A 3 17.60 11.97 -23.22
N GLN A 4 17.73 12.46 -24.45
CA GLN A 4 18.92 12.24 -25.30
C GLN A 4 20.23 12.75 -24.67
N THR A 5 20.15 13.80 -23.87
CA THR A 5 21.29 14.43 -23.17
C THR A 5 21.22 14.19 -21.65
N CYS A 6 20.45 13.20 -21.17
CA CYS A 6 20.24 12.92 -19.75
C CYS A 6 19.77 14.16 -18.93
N GLN A 7 19.09 15.10 -19.58
CA GLN A 7 18.72 16.38 -19.01
C GLN A 7 17.56 16.29 -18.01
N TYR A 8 16.79 15.19 -18.02
CA TYR A 8 15.65 15.04 -17.13
C TYR A 8 15.98 14.12 -15.96
N GLN A 9 15.63 14.54 -14.76
CA GLN A 9 15.73 13.70 -13.58
C GLN A 9 14.63 12.63 -13.59
N ASN A 10 14.99 11.39 -13.24
CA ASN A 10 14.01 10.32 -13.06
C ASN A 10 12.99 10.72 -11.98
N GLN A 11 11.73 10.79 -12.37
CA GLN A 11 10.64 11.04 -11.46
C GLN A 11 10.36 9.76 -10.67
N ARG A 12 10.46 9.87 -9.34
CA ARG A 12 10.35 8.72 -8.44
C ARG A 12 9.87 9.13 -7.06
N VAL A 13 9.39 8.15 -6.33
CA VAL A 13 9.21 8.23 -4.89
C VAL A 13 10.31 7.42 -4.21
N SER A 14 11.08 8.06 -3.35
CA SER A 14 12.04 7.43 -2.45
C SER A 14 11.37 7.26 -1.10
N LEU A 15 11.06 6.03 -0.73
CA LEU A 15 10.30 5.68 0.45
C LEU A 15 11.19 4.95 1.45
N THR A 16 11.13 5.36 2.70
CA THR A 16 11.77 4.66 3.82
C THR A 16 10.68 4.18 4.76
N LEU A 17 10.57 2.88 4.93
CA LEU A 17 9.60 2.26 5.83
C LEU A 17 10.29 1.57 6.99
N GLN A 18 9.70 1.71 8.16
CA GLN A 18 10.01 0.90 9.35
C GLN A 18 8.70 0.37 9.91
N PHE A 19 8.69 -0.89 10.31
CA PHE A 19 7.51 -1.54 10.85
C PHE A 19 7.70 -1.87 12.33
N VAL A 20 6.60 -1.82 13.06
CA VAL A 20 6.49 -2.32 14.44
C VAL A 20 5.30 -3.29 14.44
N ALA A 21 5.56 -4.54 14.77
CA ALA A 21 4.50 -5.52 14.98
C ALA A 21 4.28 -5.73 16.49
N LEU A 22 3.03 -5.88 16.89
CA LEU A 22 2.68 -6.17 18.28
C LEU A 22 3.17 -7.57 18.69
N ALA A 23 3.22 -7.85 19.99
CA ALA A 23 3.87 -9.02 20.55
C ALA A 23 3.32 -10.36 20.02
N ASP A 24 2.04 -10.48 19.76
CA ASP A 24 1.37 -11.65 19.19
C ASP A 24 1.77 -11.92 17.73
N SER A 25 2.26 -10.90 17.04
CA SER A 25 2.69 -10.95 15.64
C SER A 25 4.21 -10.98 15.47
N ALA A 26 4.98 -11.07 16.57
CA ALA A 26 6.44 -11.00 16.54
C ALA A 26 7.10 -12.11 15.70
N TYR A 27 6.51 -13.30 15.68
CA TYR A 27 7.00 -14.47 14.93
C TYR A 27 6.19 -14.76 13.66
N THR A 28 5.26 -13.89 13.32
CA THR A 28 4.44 -14.02 12.11
C THR A 28 5.16 -13.35 10.94
N PRO A 29 5.49 -14.09 9.87
CA PRO A 29 6.02 -13.48 8.66
C PRO A 29 4.91 -12.79 7.88
N PHE A 30 5.17 -11.57 7.43
CA PHE A 30 4.25 -10.76 6.64
C PHE A 30 4.79 -10.51 5.24
N ILE A 31 3.92 -10.56 4.25
CA ILE A 31 4.19 -10.02 2.90
C ILE A 31 3.76 -8.56 2.92
N ILE A 32 4.69 -7.68 2.64
CA ILE A 32 4.46 -6.25 2.48
C ILE A 32 4.46 -5.95 0.98
N SER A 33 3.36 -5.44 0.47
CA SER A 33 3.22 -4.98 -0.92
C SER A 33 3.08 -3.46 -0.94
N VAL A 34 4.01 -2.79 -1.60
CA VAL A 34 4.08 -1.32 -1.65
C VAL A 34 3.86 -0.87 -3.09
N SER A 35 2.77 -0.18 -3.34
CA SER A 35 2.36 0.27 -4.67
C SER A 35 2.33 1.79 -4.76
N LEU A 36 2.83 2.33 -5.87
CA LEU A 36 2.55 3.70 -6.29
C LEU A 36 1.29 3.67 -7.16
N ILE A 37 0.23 4.31 -6.69
CA ILE A 37 -1.08 4.28 -7.35
C ILE A 37 -1.53 5.68 -7.80
N ASP A 38 -2.33 5.70 -8.85
CA ASP A 38 -3.14 6.85 -9.26
C ASP A 38 -4.50 6.77 -8.56
N THR A 39 -4.87 7.83 -7.84
CA THR A 39 -6.14 7.92 -7.11
C THR A 39 -7.16 8.82 -7.79
N THR A 40 -6.87 9.30 -9.00
CA THR A 40 -7.74 10.22 -9.74
C THR A 40 -9.00 9.54 -10.26
N SER A 41 -8.88 8.25 -10.62
CA SER A 41 -10.00 7.43 -11.08
C SER A 41 -10.50 6.48 -10.00
N ASN A 42 -11.70 5.94 -10.17
CA ASN A 42 -12.23 4.90 -9.30
C ASN A 42 -11.53 3.53 -9.50
N GLU A 43 -10.59 3.43 -10.43
CA GLU A 43 -9.78 2.23 -10.65
C GLU A 43 -8.45 2.36 -9.92
N ARG A 44 -7.99 1.26 -9.32
CA ARG A 44 -6.64 1.18 -8.74
C ARG A 44 -5.62 0.99 -9.87
N LEU A 45 -5.11 2.09 -10.40
CA LEU A 45 -4.08 2.07 -11.42
C LEU A 45 -2.69 2.09 -10.78
N ILE A 46 -1.92 1.02 -10.96
CA ILE A 46 -0.61 0.83 -10.35
C ILE A 46 0.47 1.28 -11.34
N HIS A 47 1.33 2.21 -10.92
CA HIS A 47 2.50 2.66 -11.68
C HIS A 47 3.71 1.76 -11.43
N SER A 48 3.96 1.40 -10.19
CA SER A 48 5.01 0.46 -9.78
C SER A 48 4.64 -0.21 -8.46
N ASN A 49 5.19 -1.41 -8.25
CA ASN A 49 4.99 -2.19 -7.04
C ASN A 49 6.30 -2.84 -6.63
N GLU A 50 6.53 -2.89 -5.32
CA GLU A 50 7.63 -3.62 -4.69
C GLU A 50 7.07 -4.50 -3.58
N GLN A 51 7.63 -5.69 -3.43
CA GLN A 51 7.20 -6.65 -2.42
C GLN A 51 8.40 -7.19 -1.65
N PHE A 52 8.22 -7.41 -0.36
CA PHE A 52 9.21 -8.03 0.49
C PHE A 52 8.55 -8.73 1.69
N ILE A 53 9.31 -9.62 2.32
CA ILE A 53 8.89 -10.30 3.54
C ILE A 53 9.43 -9.53 4.74
N TYR A 54 8.58 -9.34 5.75
CA TYR A 54 8.91 -8.75 7.03
C TYR A 54 8.63 -9.76 8.15
N LEU A 55 9.62 -9.96 9.02
CA LEU A 55 9.50 -10.74 10.25
C LEU A 55 10.00 -9.88 11.41
N SER A 56 9.13 -9.56 12.35
CA SER A 56 9.45 -8.61 13.44
C SER A 56 10.61 -9.05 14.32
N SER A 57 10.71 -10.37 14.61
CA SER A 57 11.81 -10.93 15.39
C SER A 57 13.19 -10.71 14.76
N GLU A 58 13.27 -10.61 13.43
CA GLU A 58 14.53 -10.41 12.70
C GLU A 58 14.76 -8.94 12.34
N TYR A 59 13.68 -8.19 12.07
CA TYR A 59 13.75 -6.88 11.42
C TYR A 59 13.15 -5.73 12.24
N CYS A 60 13.01 -5.88 13.57
CA CYS A 60 12.32 -4.90 14.43
C CYS A 60 12.85 -3.46 14.35
N ARG A 61 14.09 -3.25 13.92
CA ARG A 61 14.69 -1.91 13.72
C ARG A 61 15.14 -1.64 12.29
N LYS A 62 14.92 -2.58 11.37
CA LYS A 62 15.35 -2.45 9.99
C LYS A 62 14.53 -1.39 9.27
N LYS A 63 15.22 -0.55 8.51
CA LYS A 63 14.60 0.39 7.57
C LYS A 63 14.65 -0.19 6.18
N PHE A 64 13.51 -0.21 5.51
CA PHE A 64 13.37 -0.64 4.12
C PHE A 64 13.39 0.59 3.23
N HIS A 65 14.34 0.64 2.29
CA HIS A 65 14.47 1.72 1.33
C HIS A 65 13.94 1.24 -0.03
N ILE A 66 12.90 1.91 -0.51
CA ILE A 66 12.14 1.52 -1.68
C ILE A 66 12.13 2.67 -2.67
N TYR A 67 12.28 2.37 -3.96
CA TYR A 67 12.18 3.34 -5.04
C TYR A 67 11.04 2.97 -5.96
N LEU A 68 9.99 3.78 -5.96
CA LEU A 68 8.84 3.59 -6.84
C LEU A 68 8.91 4.58 -8.00
N LEU A 69 8.74 4.07 -9.22
CA LEU A 69 8.83 4.85 -10.45
C LEU A 69 7.43 5.11 -11.01
N TYR A 70 7.23 6.31 -11.54
CA TYR A 70 6.05 6.59 -12.34
C TYR A 70 6.16 5.87 -13.69
N SER A 71 5.09 5.23 -14.14
CA SER A 71 5.05 4.52 -15.43
C SER A 71 5.13 5.50 -16.62
N THR A 72 4.48 6.66 -16.50
CA THR A 72 4.55 7.74 -17.50
C THR A 72 5.66 8.73 -17.17
N ARG A 73 6.39 9.20 -18.18
CA ARG A 73 7.46 10.19 -18.03
C ARG A 73 7.40 11.23 -19.15
N PRO A 74 7.17 12.49 -18.82
CA PRO A 74 6.93 13.05 -17.48
C PRO A 74 5.63 12.53 -16.87
N LYS A 75 5.57 12.46 -15.52
CA LYS A 75 4.34 12.15 -14.81
C LYS A 75 3.31 13.26 -15.03
N ASP A 76 2.06 12.90 -15.01
CA ASP A 76 0.97 13.86 -15.10
C ASP A 76 0.80 14.60 -13.76
N ILE A 77 1.00 15.91 -13.78
CA ILE A 77 0.88 16.76 -12.59
C ILE A 77 -0.56 17.06 -12.18
N GLN A 78 -1.53 16.77 -13.06
CA GLN A 78 -2.95 16.93 -12.76
C GLN A 78 -3.52 15.72 -12.01
N LYS A 79 -2.80 14.61 -12.02
CA LYS A 79 -3.18 13.40 -11.32
C LYS A 79 -2.80 13.45 -9.85
N GLN A 80 -3.61 12.78 -9.04
CA GLN A 80 -3.32 12.56 -7.64
C GLN A 80 -2.73 11.18 -7.44
N TYR A 81 -1.59 11.12 -6.78
CA TYR A 81 -0.87 9.88 -6.51
C TYR A 81 -0.85 9.56 -5.02
N ALA A 82 -0.77 8.28 -4.72
CA ALA A 82 -0.61 7.81 -3.35
C ALA A 82 0.34 6.61 -3.30
N ILE A 83 0.92 6.39 -2.12
CA ILE A 83 1.55 5.13 -1.76
C ILE A 83 0.49 4.29 -1.07
N HIS A 84 0.25 3.10 -1.59
CA HIS A 84 -0.60 2.09 -0.99
C HIS A 84 0.24 0.93 -0.51
N ILE A 85 0.15 0.63 0.79
CA ILE A 85 0.92 -0.41 1.45
C ILE A 85 -0.08 -1.43 1.98
N ASP A 86 -0.04 -2.64 1.41
CA ASP A 86 -0.87 -3.75 1.84
C ASP A 86 -0.02 -4.75 2.62
N ILE A 87 -0.55 -5.26 3.72
CA ILE A 87 0.12 -6.21 4.61
C ILE A 87 -0.72 -7.48 4.69
N TYR A 88 -0.10 -8.60 4.37
CA TYR A 88 -0.71 -9.93 4.40
C TYR A 88 0.13 -10.86 5.27
N GLN A 89 -0.52 -11.77 5.98
CA GLN A 89 0.18 -12.87 6.62
C GLN A 89 0.70 -13.84 5.55
N GLN A 90 1.98 -14.23 5.62
CA GLN A 90 2.60 -15.02 4.53
C GLN A 90 2.01 -16.42 4.41
N ILE A 91 1.62 -17.05 5.51
CA ILE A 91 1.26 -18.49 5.54
C ILE A 91 -0.05 -18.76 4.79
N ASP A 92 -1.05 -17.93 5.00
CA ASP A 92 -2.42 -18.13 4.51
C ASP A 92 -2.88 -17.00 3.58
N LEU A 93 -2.02 -16.01 3.34
CA LEU A 93 -2.30 -14.78 2.60
C LEU A 93 -3.48 -13.98 3.18
N GLU A 94 -3.75 -14.19 4.48
CA GLU A 94 -4.77 -13.44 5.18
C GLU A 94 -4.41 -11.95 5.22
N TYR A 95 -5.32 -11.11 4.80
CA TYR A 95 -5.16 -9.66 4.84
C TYR A 95 -5.09 -9.19 6.30
N ARG A 96 -4.09 -8.35 6.61
CA ARG A 96 -3.90 -7.82 7.97
C ARG A 96 -4.32 -6.36 8.06
N THR A 97 -3.81 -5.53 7.20
CA THR A 97 -4.09 -4.09 7.17
C THR A 97 -3.57 -3.45 5.89
N SER A 98 -4.00 -2.21 5.62
CA SER A 98 -3.38 -1.38 4.60
C SER A 98 -3.25 0.08 5.05
N PHE A 99 -2.33 0.78 4.39
CA PHE A 99 -2.09 2.20 4.60
C PHE A 99 -2.10 2.92 3.25
N ILE A 100 -2.82 4.04 3.18
CA ILE A 100 -2.79 4.93 2.01
C ILE A 100 -2.18 6.26 2.45
N LYS A 101 -1.11 6.66 1.76
CA LYS A 101 -0.40 7.92 2.03
C LYS A 101 -0.38 8.75 0.76
N LEU A 102 -1.14 9.84 0.74
CA LEU A 102 -1.21 10.76 -0.39
C LEU A 102 0.14 11.42 -0.64
N ILE A 103 0.50 11.57 -1.92
CA ILE A 103 1.69 12.31 -2.34
C ILE A 103 1.28 13.75 -2.59
N ASN A 104 1.70 14.63 -1.68
CA ASN A 104 1.51 16.06 -1.82
C ASN A 104 2.50 16.64 -2.84
N TYR A 105 2.13 17.78 -3.46
CA TYR A 105 2.98 18.50 -4.40
C TYR A 105 3.42 17.68 -5.62
N PRO A 106 2.47 17.23 -6.46
CA PRO A 106 2.74 16.32 -7.59
C PRO A 106 3.74 16.88 -8.62
N PHE A 107 4.00 18.20 -8.62
CA PHE A 107 4.96 18.85 -9.50
C PHE A 107 6.43 18.52 -9.16
N LEU A 108 6.72 18.07 -7.92
CA LEU A 108 8.10 17.73 -7.54
C LEU A 108 8.57 16.46 -8.27
N PRO A 109 9.78 16.45 -8.85
CA PRO A 109 10.27 15.29 -9.59
C PRO A 109 10.59 14.11 -8.68
N VAL A 110 11.01 14.38 -7.44
CA VAL A 110 11.36 13.35 -6.45
C VAL A 110 10.65 13.65 -5.14
N HIS A 111 9.95 12.65 -4.63
CA HIS A 111 9.38 12.67 -3.29
C HIS A 111 10.23 11.79 -2.38
N ARG A 112 10.51 12.28 -1.17
CA ARG A 112 11.19 11.53 -0.12
C ARG A 112 10.24 11.40 1.07
N LEU A 113 9.78 10.18 1.32
CA LEU A 113 8.78 9.89 2.34
C LEU A 113 9.36 8.91 3.35
N VAL A 114 9.04 9.12 4.62
CA VAL A 114 9.48 8.26 5.73
C VAL A 114 8.27 7.96 6.59
N TYR A 115 7.99 6.68 6.82
CA TYR A 115 6.89 6.25 7.68
C TYR A 115 7.34 5.18 8.66
N LEU A 116 6.86 5.31 9.89
CA LEU A 116 6.80 4.25 10.88
C LEU A 116 5.37 3.72 10.89
N LEU A 117 5.21 2.42 10.62
CA LEU A 117 3.90 1.77 10.47
C LEU A 117 3.76 0.68 11.52
N GLU A 118 2.63 0.67 12.19
CA GLU A 118 2.29 -0.35 13.18
C GLU A 118 1.44 -1.44 12.52
N ILE A 119 1.89 -2.71 12.64
CA ILE A 119 1.10 -3.86 12.19
C ILE A 119 0.20 -4.28 13.35
N PRO A 120 -1.14 -4.15 13.20
CA PRO A 120 -2.06 -4.45 14.27
C PRO A 120 -2.03 -5.93 14.66
N SER A 121 -2.40 -6.22 15.90
CA SER A 121 -2.63 -7.57 16.39
C SER A 121 -3.78 -8.25 15.63
N LYS A 122 -3.72 -9.57 15.49
CA LYS A 122 -4.86 -10.36 14.96
C LYS A 122 -6.09 -10.28 15.89
N TYR A 123 -5.85 -10.02 17.16
CA TYR A 123 -6.87 -10.01 18.22
C TYR A 123 -7.27 -8.59 18.66
N ASP A 124 -6.74 -7.55 18.00
CA ASP A 124 -7.21 -6.19 18.27
C ASP A 124 -8.69 -6.14 17.94
N THR A 125 -9.46 -5.98 19.00
CA THR A 125 -10.90 -6.14 19.05
C THR A 125 -11.55 -5.33 17.92
N ILE A 126 -12.30 -6.02 17.06
CA ILE A 126 -13.19 -5.41 16.08
C ILE A 126 -14.20 -4.57 16.86
N GLN A 127 -13.92 -3.29 17.04
CA GLN A 127 -14.91 -2.35 17.49
C GLN A 127 -15.68 -1.87 16.27
N TYR A 128 -16.98 -2.14 16.24
CA TYR A 128 -17.84 -1.66 15.17
C TYR A 128 -17.77 -0.12 15.11
N CYS A 129 -17.38 0.39 13.96
CA CYS A 129 -17.26 1.83 13.77
C CYS A 129 -18.65 2.44 13.60
N HIS A 130 -19.04 3.33 14.48
CA HIS A 130 -20.34 4.00 14.43
C HIS A 130 -20.50 4.97 13.22
N HIS A 131 -19.44 5.33 12.52
CA HIS A 131 -19.47 6.41 11.52
C HIS A 131 -18.86 6.06 10.15
N ARG A 132 -18.41 4.82 9.92
CA ARG A 132 -17.83 4.43 8.64
C ARG A 132 -18.56 3.24 8.03
N TYR A 133 -19.07 3.44 6.81
CA TYR A 133 -19.73 2.38 6.07
C TYR A 133 -18.73 1.70 5.12
N CYS A 134 -18.53 0.40 5.29
CA CYS A 134 -17.72 -0.43 4.42
C CYS A 134 -18.67 -1.31 3.58
N GLN A 135 -18.71 -1.11 2.26
CA GLN A 135 -19.68 -1.81 1.38
C GLN A 135 -19.43 -3.32 1.32
N HIS A 136 -18.17 -3.69 1.09
CA HIS A 136 -17.75 -5.09 0.96
C HIS A 136 -16.55 -5.35 1.87
N GLY A 137 -16.72 -5.14 3.16
CA GLY A 137 -15.70 -5.29 4.16
C GLY A 137 -16.23 -5.02 5.56
N GLU A 138 -15.35 -5.15 6.52
CA GLU A 138 -15.63 -4.87 7.92
C GLU A 138 -14.91 -3.60 8.35
N CYS A 139 -15.55 -2.80 9.19
CA CYS A 139 -14.89 -1.64 9.75
C CYS A 139 -14.05 -2.02 10.96
N ILE A 140 -12.79 -1.65 10.95
CA ILE A 140 -11.84 -1.85 12.04
C ILE A 140 -11.48 -0.49 12.61
N GLN A 141 -11.51 -0.37 13.93
CA GLN A 141 -11.03 0.81 14.65
C GLN A 141 -9.68 0.52 15.30
N ILE A 142 -8.68 1.33 14.98
CA ILE A 142 -7.35 1.26 15.59
C ILE A 142 -7.08 2.61 16.26
N GLY A 143 -7.13 2.66 17.59
CA GLY A 143 -7.05 3.91 18.32
C GLY A 143 -8.20 4.85 17.97
N ASN A 144 -7.87 6.05 17.48
CA ASN A 144 -8.86 7.05 17.05
C ASN A 144 -9.17 7.02 15.55
N GLU A 145 -8.52 6.13 14.77
CA GLU A 145 -8.73 6.01 13.32
C GLU A 145 -9.56 4.76 13.00
N SER A 146 -10.47 4.89 12.04
CA SER A 146 -11.30 3.79 11.54
C SER A 146 -10.99 3.50 10.09
N PHE A 147 -10.87 2.22 9.76
CA PHE A 147 -10.53 1.73 8.42
C PHE A 147 -11.50 0.65 7.98
N CYS A 148 -11.69 0.51 6.68
CA CYS A 148 -12.40 -0.63 6.14
C CYS A 148 -11.42 -1.76 5.79
N GLN A 149 -11.62 -2.92 6.40
CA GLN A 149 -10.98 -4.17 5.98
C GLN A 149 -11.79 -4.77 4.85
N CYS A 150 -11.30 -4.67 3.64
CA CYS A 150 -12.03 -5.13 2.47
C CYS A 150 -12.01 -6.65 2.35
N GLN A 151 -13.13 -7.24 1.89
CA GLN A 151 -13.20 -8.61 1.44
C GLN A 151 -12.34 -8.81 0.18
N HIS A 152 -11.91 -10.05 -0.05
CA HIS A 152 -11.18 -10.39 -1.26
C HIS A 152 -11.94 -9.96 -2.52
N GLY A 153 -11.26 -9.33 -3.46
CA GLY A 153 -11.87 -8.79 -4.67
C GLY A 153 -12.39 -7.36 -4.57
N TRP A 154 -12.24 -6.71 -3.40
CA TRP A 154 -12.67 -5.33 -3.17
C TRP A 154 -11.55 -4.49 -2.60
N PHE A 155 -11.53 -3.19 -2.93
CA PHE A 155 -10.54 -2.24 -2.40
C PHE A 155 -11.11 -0.82 -2.30
N GLY A 156 -10.28 0.13 -1.84
CA GLY A 156 -10.67 1.52 -1.60
C GLY A 156 -11.08 1.77 -0.14
N GLU A 157 -11.24 3.05 0.21
CA GLU A 157 -11.52 3.47 1.59
C GLU A 157 -12.82 2.90 2.19
N SER A 158 -13.80 2.59 1.33
CA SER A 158 -15.10 2.02 1.71
C SER A 158 -15.34 0.65 1.11
N CYS A 159 -14.31 -0.01 0.56
CA CYS A 159 -14.42 -1.31 -0.10
C CYS A 159 -15.49 -1.34 -1.20
N SER A 160 -15.63 -0.24 -1.93
CA SER A 160 -16.67 -0.07 -2.96
C SER A 160 -16.18 -0.39 -4.37
N ILE A 161 -14.88 -0.55 -4.58
CA ILE A 161 -14.26 -0.70 -5.88
C ILE A 161 -13.94 -2.19 -6.10
N PRO A 162 -14.64 -2.88 -7.01
CA PRO A 162 -14.33 -4.26 -7.33
C PRO A 162 -13.08 -4.32 -8.21
N TYR A 163 -12.28 -5.38 -8.05
CA TYR A 163 -11.28 -5.73 -9.03
C TYR A 163 -11.35 -7.22 -9.37
N ASN A 164 -11.51 -7.48 -10.66
CA ASN A 164 -11.47 -8.84 -11.17
C ASN A 164 -10.01 -9.20 -11.44
N CYS A 165 -9.51 -10.14 -10.66
CA CYS A 165 -8.22 -10.74 -10.89
C CYS A 165 -8.40 -12.23 -11.15
N GLU A 166 -8.07 -12.66 -12.33
CA GLU A 166 -7.89 -14.08 -12.64
C GLU A 166 -6.48 -14.50 -12.20
N CYS A 167 -6.33 -14.78 -10.91
CA CYS A 167 -5.07 -15.24 -10.34
C CYS A 167 -5.12 -16.74 -10.09
N SER A 168 -3.97 -17.41 -10.21
CA SER A 168 -3.81 -18.79 -9.72
C SER A 168 -3.99 -18.84 -8.20
N SER A 169 -4.36 -20.01 -7.67
CA SER A 169 -4.45 -20.22 -6.23
C SER A 169 -3.13 -19.88 -5.56
N GLY A 170 -3.16 -19.12 -4.47
CA GLY A 170 -1.98 -18.66 -3.73
C GLY A 170 -1.32 -17.40 -4.28
N ALA A 171 -1.91 -16.72 -5.27
CA ALA A 171 -1.43 -15.45 -5.76
C ALA A 171 -2.21 -14.28 -5.13
N LEU A 172 -1.50 -13.16 -4.88
CA LEU A 172 -2.13 -11.92 -4.44
C LEU A 172 -2.52 -11.08 -5.65
N CYS A 173 -3.74 -10.60 -5.64
CA CYS A 173 -4.22 -9.66 -6.62
C CYS A 173 -3.94 -8.22 -6.21
N LEU A 174 -3.05 -7.54 -6.93
CA LEU A 174 -2.62 -6.18 -6.59
C LEU A 174 -3.48 -5.09 -7.24
N GLY A 175 -4.14 -5.39 -8.35
CA GLY A 175 -4.86 -4.43 -9.17
C GLY A 175 -4.32 -4.35 -10.61
N ARG A 176 -4.70 -3.31 -11.34
CA ARG A 176 -4.33 -3.12 -12.73
C ARG A 176 -3.09 -2.21 -12.85
N PHE A 177 -2.08 -2.71 -13.55
CA PHE A 177 -0.91 -1.89 -13.88
C PHE A 177 -1.23 -0.94 -15.04
N VAL A 178 -0.66 0.26 -14.99
CA VAL A 178 -0.68 1.18 -16.11
C VAL A 178 0.24 0.61 -17.20
N ASN A 179 -0.34 0.25 -18.33
CA ASN A 179 0.44 -0.19 -19.49
C ASN A 179 1.23 0.99 -20.05
N ASN A 180 2.51 0.77 -20.30
CA ASN A 180 3.39 1.71 -21.00
C ASN A 180 3.20 1.56 -22.50
#